data_8cf22bba1c82e6fdac2f2e4b2c9d8321
#
_entry.id   8cf22bba1c82e6fdac2f2e4b2c9d8321
#
_cell.length_a   1.000
_cell.length_b   1.000
_cell.length_c   1.000
_cell.angle_alpha   90.00
_cell.angle_beta   90.00
_cell.angle_gamma   90.00
#
_symmetry.space_group_name_H-M   'P 1'
#
loop_
_entity.id
_entity.type
_entity.pdbx_description
1 polymer ?
#
loop_
_entity_poly.entity_id
_entity_poly.type
_entity_poly.pdbx_seq_one_letter_code
_entity_poly.pdbx_strand_id
1 'polypeptide(L)'
;MDLRTFAAEVGTEGPVTVVGGRTQWDIGGAVDTGAREVRGPVGIVEYEPAEMTVRCGAGTTVAELDATLGEHGQCVALPSWEGATVGGVVAVGHSGLRRLRFGPIRDVLLEARYVSAEGRLVKAGGPTVKNVSGFDLCRLLVGSLGTLGLLGEVVLRCRPRPAVSRWMTGEAEPFDLFHRLTQPSSILWDGSTTWVLLEGHPADVDDQARLMGFSDVEGPPPLPTGGRVSMRPSQLRTLEGTFVAEIGVGVVHTSGPAPAAPVTPGVAELNRRIKQSFDPTGRLNPGRRVAAA
;
A
#
# COMPACT_ATOMS: atom_id res chain seq x y z
N MET A 1 -18.20 15.11 -4.07
CA MET A 1 -17.79 15.40 -5.48
C MET A 1 -17.85 14.10 -6.25
N ASP A 2 -18.48 14.09 -7.42
CA ASP A 2 -18.51 12.92 -8.28
C ASP A 2 -17.27 12.85 -9.21
N LEU A 3 -17.14 11.72 -9.91
CA LEU A 3 -15.99 11.46 -10.77
C LEU A 3 -15.87 12.41 -11.96
N ARG A 4 -17.01 12.92 -12.49
CA ARG A 4 -17.00 13.86 -13.62
C ARG A 4 -16.54 15.25 -13.18
N THR A 5 -17.03 15.72 -12.03
CA THR A 5 -16.57 16.95 -11.42
C THR A 5 -15.06 16.90 -11.12
N PHE A 6 -14.58 15.78 -10.57
CA PHE A 6 -13.13 15.57 -10.37
C PHE A 6 -12.33 15.67 -11.67
N ALA A 7 -12.82 15.03 -12.76
CA ALA A 7 -12.14 15.13 -14.04
C ALA A 7 -12.14 16.56 -14.60
N ALA A 8 -13.22 17.30 -14.43
CA ALA A 8 -13.30 18.71 -14.82
C ALA A 8 -12.33 19.58 -13.99
N GLU A 9 -12.19 19.32 -12.69
CA GLU A 9 -11.21 19.99 -11.85
C GLU A 9 -9.77 19.65 -12.23
N VAL A 10 -9.45 18.41 -12.58
CA VAL A 10 -8.12 18.03 -13.10
C VAL A 10 -7.84 18.76 -14.41
N GLY A 11 -8.84 18.94 -15.26
CA GLY A 11 -8.73 19.65 -16.53
C GLY A 11 -7.72 19.02 -17.51
N THR A 12 -7.43 19.76 -18.58
CA THR A 12 -6.54 19.31 -19.66
C THR A 12 -5.19 20.03 -19.68
N GLU A 13 -5.05 21.13 -18.95
CA GLU A 13 -3.91 22.03 -19.03
C GLU A 13 -3.28 22.33 -17.65
N GLY A 14 -2.04 22.73 -17.70
CA GLY A 14 -1.25 23.14 -16.54
C GLY A 14 -0.89 22.00 -15.58
N PRO A 15 0.10 22.20 -14.72
CA PRO A 15 0.53 21.23 -13.74
C PRO A 15 -0.54 21.04 -12.66
N VAL A 16 -0.77 19.78 -12.28
CA VAL A 16 -1.81 19.40 -11.31
C VAL A 16 -1.32 18.30 -10.38
N THR A 17 -1.70 18.39 -9.10
CA THR A 17 -1.41 17.40 -8.08
C THR A 17 -2.69 17.01 -7.31
N VAL A 18 -2.84 15.73 -6.97
CA VAL A 18 -3.93 15.28 -6.09
C VAL A 18 -3.44 15.25 -4.65
N VAL A 19 -4.23 15.90 -3.78
CA VAL A 19 -3.96 15.95 -2.35
C VAL A 19 -4.99 15.11 -1.61
N GLY A 20 -4.50 14.11 -0.86
CA GLY A 20 -5.26 13.37 0.15
C GLY A 20 -5.01 13.91 1.55
N GLY A 21 -4.78 13.02 2.51
CA GLY A 21 -4.45 13.38 3.89
C GLY A 21 -3.03 13.85 4.15
N ARG A 22 -2.16 13.90 3.15
CA ARG A 22 -0.73 14.27 3.24
C ARG A 22 0.10 13.43 4.23
N THR A 23 -0.40 12.28 4.65
CA THR A 23 0.25 11.41 5.66
C THR A 23 1.58 10.82 5.21
N GLN A 24 1.81 10.77 3.90
CA GLN A 24 3.04 10.27 3.27
C GLN A 24 3.51 11.24 2.17
N TRP A 25 3.34 12.55 2.42
CA TRP A 25 3.56 13.59 1.42
C TRP A 25 5.01 13.70 0.95
N ASP A 26 5.98 13.37 1.79
CA ASP A 26 7.40 13.49 1.48
C ASP A 26 7.95 12.37 0.58
N ILE A 27 7.15 11.28 0.42
CA ILE A 27 7.56 10.16 -0.42
C ILE A 27 7.56 10.60 -1.90
N GLY A 28 8.69 10.37 -2.56
CA GLY A 28 8.92 10.75 -3.95
C GLY A 28 9.42 12.19 -4.15
N GLY A 29 9.70 12.92 -3.07
CA GLY A 29 10.22 14.29 -3.12
C GLY A 29 9.12 15.36 -3.17
N ALA A 30 9.51 16.60 -3.35
CA ALA A 30 8.59 17.74 -3.38
C ALA A 30 7.78 17.77 -4.69
N VAL A 31 6.54 18.24 -4.60
CA VAL A 31 5.74 18.62 -5.77
C VAL A 31 6.17 20.03 -6.19
N ASP A 32 6.20 20.30 -7.49
CA ASP A 32 6.50 21.63 -8.01
C ASP A 32 5.48 22.66 -7.50
N THR A 33 5.96 23.80 -7.06
CA THR A 33 5.15 24.84 -6.39
C THR A 33 4.06 25.44 -7.28
N GLY A 34 4.18 25.31 -8.59
CA GLY A 34 3.18 25.78 -9.56
C GLY A 34 2.04 24.78 -9.82
N ALA A 35 2.06 23.59 -9.23
CA ALA A 35 1.04 22.60 -9.45
C ALA A 35 -0.26 22.97 -8.70
N ARG A 36 -1.38 22.99 -9.43
CA ARG A 36 -2.71 23.22 -8.85
C ARG A 36 -3.15 21.98 -8.06
N GLU A 37 -3.57 22.19 -6.83
CA GLU A 37 -4.07 21.12 -5.96
C GLU A 37 -5.54 20.78 -6.26
N VAL A 38 -5.85 19.49 -6.39
CA VAL A 38 -7.20 18.97 -6.49
C VAL A 38 -7.41 17.83 -5.48
N ARG A 39 -8.65 17.55 -5.11
CA ARG A 39 -9.00 16.46 -4.20
C ARG A 39 -9.83 15.41 -4.90
N GLY A 40 -9.57 14.12 -4.60
CA GLY A 40 -10.35 13.02 -5.15
C GLY A 40 -11.76 12.94 -4.54
N PRO A 41 -12.71 12.28 -5.23
CA PRO A 41 -14.03 11.95 -4.67
C PRO A 41 -13.92 11.20 -3.35
N VAL A 42 -14.92 11.39 -2.49
CA VAL A 42 -15.02 10.78 -1.14
C VAL A 42 -16.31 9.97 -1.06
N GLY A 43 -16.28 8.91 -0.27
CA GLY A 43 -17.42 8.07 0.08
C GLY A 43 -17.41 6.70 -0.59
N ILE A 44 -18.21 5.79 -0.06
CA ILE A 44 -18.46 4.47 -0.63
C ILE A 44 -19.47 4.63 -1.77
N VAL A 45 -19.11 4.19 -2.97
CA VAL A 45 -19.93 4.27 -4.18
C VAL A 45 -20.79 3.02 -4.34
N GLU A 46 -20.20 1.86 -4.06
CA GLU A 46 -20.84 0.55 -4.20
C GLU A 46 -20.14 -0.44 -3.28
N TYR A 47 -20.90 -1.24 -2.57
CA TYR A 47 -20.35 -2.28 -1.72
C TYR A 47 -21.20 -3.54 -1.81
N GLU A 48 -20.56 -4.62 -2.26
CA GLU A 48 -21.14 -5.93 -2.43
C GLU A 48 -20.45 -6.93 -1.48
N PRO A 49 -20.96 -7.07 -0.23
CA PRO A 49 -20.34 -7.95 0.76
C PRO A 49 -20.22 -9.41 0.31
N ALA A 50 -21.18 -9.92 -0.45
CA ALA A 50 -21.19 -11.28 -0.96
C ALA A 50 -20.06 -11.52 -1.99
N GLU A 51 -19.72 -10.50 -2.77
CA GLU A 51 -18.65 -10.53 -3.78
C GLU A 51 -17.29 -10.13 -3.19
N MET A 52 -17.25 -9.73 -1.91
CA MET A 52 -16.05 -9.22 -1.24
C MET A 52 -15.36 -8.10 -2.03
N THR A 53 -16.13 -7.17 -2.55
CA THR A 53 -15.63 -6.01 -3.29
C THR A 53 -16.28 -4.72 -2.84
N VAL A 54 -15.49 -3.66 -2.79
CA VAL A 54 -15.97 -2.31 -2.49
C VAL A 54 -15.42 -1.32 -3.50
N ARG A 55 -16.30 -0.44 -4.02
CA ARG A 55 -15.94 0.73 -4.82
C ARG A 55 -16.02 1.97 -3.94
N CYS A 56 -14.96 2.74 -3.87
CA CYS A 56 -14.95 3.99 -3.14
C CYS A 56 -14.19 5.09 -3.88
N GLY A 57 -14.48 6.32 -3.53
CA GLY A 57 -13.71 7.48 -3.96
C GLY A 57 -12.28 7.45 -3.42
N ALA A 58 -11.31 7.87 -4.21
CA ALA A 58 -9.90 7.88 -3.82
C ALA A 58 -9.60 8.81 -2.62
N GLY A 59 -10.42 9.83 -2.41
CA GLY A 59 -10.34 10.74 -1.26
C GLY A 59 -10.95 10.19 0.04
N THR A 60 -11.64 9.04 0.01
CA THR A 60 -12.18 8.37 1.21
C THR A 60 -11.03 8.00 2.14
N THR A 61 -11.18 8.25 3.45
CA THR A 61 -10.16 7.82 4.41
C THR A 61 -10.18 6.31 4.58
N VAL A 62 -9.03 5.73 4.88
CA VAL A 62 -8.93 4.29 5.16
C VAL A 62 -9.75 3.93 6.42
N ALA A 63 -9.84 4.85 7.38
CA ALA A 63 -10.65 4.67 8.58
C ALA A 63 -12.15 4.60 8.28
N GLU A 64 -12.69 5.50 7.44
CA GLU A 64 -14.10 5.46 6.99
C GLU A 64 -14.39 4.16 6.22
N LEU A 65 -13.50 3.77 5.32
CA LEU A 65 -13.62 2.51 4.60
C LEU A 65 -13.67 1.31 5.57
N ASP A 66 -12.73 1.25 6.53
CA ASP A 66 -12.64 0.14 7.49
C ASP A 66 -13.86 0.08 8.42
N ALA A 67 -14.41 1.23 8.81
CA ALA A 67 -15.63 1.31 9.60
C ALA A 67 -16.84 0.72 8.83
N THR A 68 -17.05 1.14 7.58
CA THR A 68 -18.14 0.63 6.74
C THR A 68 -18.04 -0.88 6.51
N LEU A 69 -16.85 -1.38 6.18
CA LEU A 69 -16.62 -2.81 5.94
C LEU A 69 -16.77 -3.63 7.23
N GLY A 70 -16.42 -3.03 8.37
CA GLY A 70 -16.52 -3.64 9.69
C GLY A 70 -17.95 -4.01 10.08
N GLU A 71 -18.96 -3.25 9.63
CA GLU A 71 -20.38 -3.54 9.84
C GLU A 71 -20.81 -4.89 9.24
N HIS A 72 -20.08 -5.36 8.23
CA HIS A 72 -20.28 -6.65 7.57
C HIS A 72 -19.19 -7.68 7.91
N GLY A 73 -18.39 -7.44 8.94
CA GLY A 73 -17.30 -8.34 9.34
C GLY A 73 -16.18 -8.47 8.28
N GLN A 74 -16.00 -7.44 7.46
CA GLN A 74 -14.97 -7.42 6.41
C GLN A 74 -13.93 -6.32 6.65
N CYS A 75 -12.82 -6.41 5.95
CA CYS A 75 -11.75 -5.42 5.93
C CYS A 75 -11.01 -5.45 4.60
N VAL A 76 -10.20 -4.42 4.36
CA VAL A 76 -9.21 -4.36 3.27
C VAL A 76 -7.82 -4.27 3.88
N ALA A 77 -6.86 -5.02 3.34
CA ALA A 77 -5.47 -5.03 3.83
C ALA A 77 -4.69 -3.78 3.39
N LEU A 78 -5.22 -2.59 3.69
CA LEU A 78 -4.53 -1.32 3.51
C LEU A 78 -3.89 -0.87 4.84
N PRO A 79 -2.70 -0.29 4.81
CA PRO A 79 -2.16 0.39 5.97
C PRO A 79 -3.00 1.64 6.28
N SER A 80 -3.18 1.93 7.57
CA SER A 80 -3.97 3.07 8.02
C SER A 80 -3.17 3.93 8.99
N TRP A 81 -3.24 5.23 8.76
CA TRP A 81 -2.77 6.28 9.66
C TRP A 81 -3.88 7.32 9.75
N GLU A 82 -3.86 8.14 10.77
CA GLU A 82 -4.82 9.23 10.90
C GLU A 82 -4.82 10.11 9.63
N GLY A 83 -5.97 10.29 9.01
CA GLY A 83 -6.14 11.07 7.79
C GLY A 83 -5.66 10.39 6.50
N ALA A 84 -5.13 9.16 6.53
CA ALA A 84 -4.72 8.45 5.32
C ALA A 84 -5.91 8.20 4.39
N THR A 85 -5.79 8.58 3.11
CA THR A 85 -6.80 8.34 2.09
C THR A 85 -6.48 7.10 1.26
N VAL A 86 -7.51 6.40 0.80
CA VAL A 86 -7.39 5.20 -0.04
C VAL A 86 -6.51 5.47 -1.27
N GLY A 87 -6.80 6.56 -1.99
CA GLY A 87 -6.02 6.94 -3.18
C GLY A 87 -4.56 7.28 -2.86
N GLY A 88 -4.30 7.93 -1.72
CA GLY A 88 -2.95 8.25 -1.26
C GLY A 88 -2.15 6.98 -0.95
N VAL A 89 -2.76 6.04 -0.21
CA VAL A 89 -2.13 4.75 0.12
C VAL A 89 -1.85 3.92 -1.14
N VAL A 90 -2.79 3.86 -2.08
CA VAL A 90 -2.61 3.16 -3.36
C VAL A 90 -1.52 3.84 -4.20
N ALA A 91 -1.55 5.17 -4.32
CA ALA A 91 -0.57 5.92 -5.12
C ALA A 91 0.87 5.78 -4.57
N VAL A 92 1.05 5.72 -3.25
CA VAL A 92 2.35 5.46 -2.62
C VAL A 92 2.77 3.99 -2.74
N GLY A 93 1.82 3.05 -2.63
CA GLY A 93 2.07 1.62 -2.82
C GLY A 93 2.84 0.93 -1.69
N HIS A 94 3.05 1.59 -0.54
CA HIS A 94 3.69 0.97 0.62
C HIS A 94 2.68 0.09 1.36
N SER A 95 2.90 -1.22 1.32
CA SER A 95 2.09 -2.19 2.06
C SER A 95 2.33 -2.07 3.56
N GLY A 96 1.30 -2.36 4.36
CA GLY A 96 1.41 -2.45 5.82
C GLY A 96 1.97 -3.78 6.30
N LEU A 97 2.07 -3.93 7.62
CA LEU A 97 2.67 -5.07 8.31
C LEU A 97 1.96 -6.42 8.04
N ARG A 98 0.71 -6.40 7.58
CA ARG A 98 -0.05 -7.60 7.18
C ARG A 98 0.31 -8.15 5.79
N ARG A 99 1.32 -7.56 5.13
CA ARG A 99 1.74 -7.96 3.78
C ARG A 99 2.15 -9.42 3.68
N LEU A 100 2.74 -9.98 4.74
CA LEU A 100 3.17 -11.38 4.74
C LEU A 100 2.01 -12.34 4.44
N ARG A 101 0.83 -12.08 5.03
CA ARG A 101 -0.36 -12.90 4.84
C ARG A 101 -1.22 -12.49 3.65
N PHE A 102 -1.41 -11.20 3.46
CA PHE A 102 -2.41 -10.67 2.52
C PHE A 102 -1.82 -10.19 1.20
N GLY A 103 -0.50 -10.21 1.08
CA GLY A 103 0.18 -9.75 -0.12
C GLY A 103 0.33 -8.23 -0.20
N PRO A 104 0.95 -7.74 -1.27
CA PRO A 104 1.17 -6.32 -1.48
C PRO A 104 -0.13 -5.60 -1.91
N ILE A 105 -0.17 -4.28 -1.72
CA ILE A 105 -1.32 -3.41 -2.10
C ILE A 105 -1.75 -3.60 -3.56
N ARG A 106 -0.81 -3.85 -4.46
CA ARG A 106 -1.12 -4.09 -5.88
C ARG A 106 -2.05 -5.29 -6.15
N ASP A 107 -2.15 -6.23 -5.19
CA ASP A 107 -3.04 -7.38 -5.29
C ASP A 107 -4.42 -7.10 -4.65
N VAL A 108 -4.57 -5.95 -4.00
CA VAL A 108 -5.83 -5.47 -3.41
C VAL A 108 -6.63 -4.64 -4.42
N LEU A 109 -5.97 -3.88 -5.29
CA LEU A 109 -6.59 -3.03 -6.30
C LEU A 109 -7.09 -3.86 -7.49
N LEU A 110 -8.41 -3.96 -7.65
CA LEU A 110 -9.05 -4.71 -8.74
C LEU A 110 -9.37 -3.82 -9.96
N GLU A 111 -9.85 -2.60 -9.71
CA GLU A 111 -10.20 -1.62 -10.73
C GLU A 111 -9.77 -0.23 -10.28
N ALA A 112 -9.32 0.58 -11.21
CA ALA A 112 -9.09 2.00 -11.01
C ALA A 112 -9.82 2.82 -12.08
N ARG A 113 -10.51 3.88 -11.65
CA ARG A 113 -10.99 4.96 -12.52
C ARG A 113 -10.15 6.18 -12.21
N TYR A 114 -9.44 6.65 -13.19
CA TYR A 114 -8.48 7.72 -13.02
C TYR A 114 -8.59 8.75 -14.16
N VAL A 115 -8.08 9.94 -13.93
CA VAL A 115 -7.98 11.00 -14.93
C VAL A 115 -6.59 10.97 -15.55
N SER A 116 -6.53 10.84 -16.88
CA SER A 116 -5.28 10.85 -17.65
C SER A 116 -4.71 12.27 -17.80
N ALA A 117 -3.50 12.38 -18.36
CA ALA A 117 -2.88 13.66 -18.65
C ALA A 117 -3.69 14.52 -19.66
N GLU A 118 -4.49 13.88 -20.50
CA GLU A 118 -5.40 14.57 -21.43
C GLU A 118 -6.77 14.93 -20.81
N GLY A 119 -6.92 14.78 -19.47
CA GLY A 119 -8.18 15.08 -18.77
C GLY A 119 -9.31 14.05 -18.99
N ARG A 120 -9.00 12.91 -19.62
CA ARG A 120 -9.99 11.87 -19.89
C ARG A 120 -10.15 10.92 -18.70
N LEU A 121 -11.38 10.53 -18.42
CA LEU A 121 -11.68 9.44 -17.51
C LEU A 121 -11.33 8.11 -18.16
N VAL A 122 -10.45 7.37 -17.52
CA VAL A 122 -9.98 6.05 -17.96
C VAL A 122 -10.34 5.01 -16.90
N LYS A 123 -10.80 3.86 -17.35
CA LYS A 123 -11.06 2.69 -16.53
C LYS A 123 -9.99 1.64 -16.81
N ALA A 124 -9.36 1.12 -15.76
CA ALA A 124 -8.43 0.01 -15.80
C ALA A 124 -8.87 -1.10 -14.84
N GLY A 125 -8.69 -2.35 -15.23
CA GLY A 125 -9.12 -3.50 -14.44
C GLY A 125 -10.63 -3.75 -14.43
N GLY A 126 -11.08 -4.52 -13.42
CA GLY A 126 -12.49 -4.87 -13.21
C GLY A 126 -12.65 -5.72 -11.95
N PRO A 127 -13.87 -5.78 -11.36
CA PRO A 127 -14.16 -6.55 -10.14
C PRO A 127 -14.23 -8.08 -10.44
N THR A 128 -13.23 -8.61 -11.14
CA THR A 128 -13.15 -10.01 -11.53
C THR A 128 -11.94 -10.69 -10.90
N VAL A 129 -12.07 -11.99 -10.62
CA VAL A 129 -11.00 -12.78 -9.98
C VAL A 129 -9.74 -12.84 -10.83
N LYS A 130 -9.88 -12.74 -12.17
CA LYS A 130 -8.78 -12.80 -13.11
C LYS A 130 -9.00 -11.85 -14.28
N ASN A 131 -8.10 -10.90 -14.45
CA ASN A 131 -8.02 -10.11 -15.68
C ASN A 131 -7.10 -10.85 -16.67
N VAL A 132 -7.65 -11.33 -17.77
CA VAL A 132 -6.93 -12.14 -18.77
C VAL A 132 -6.66 -11.39 -20.08
N SER A 133 -7.13 -10.16 -20.20
CA SER A 133 -6.98 -9.38 -21.42
C SER A 133 -6.25 -8.06 -21.16
N GLY A 134 -5.12 -7.88 -21.83
CA GLY A 134 -4.37 -6.63 -21.83
C GLY A 134 -3.35 -6.50 -20.69
N PHE A 135 -2.77 -5.31 -20.60
CA PHE A 135 -1.81 -4.96 -19.55
C PHE A 135 -2.53 -4.69 -18.22
N ASP A 136 -1.96 -5.15 -17.11
CA ASP A 136 -2.46 -4.84 -15.78
C ASP A 136 -2.07 -3.41 -15.38
N LEU A 137 -2.87 -2.45 -15.87
CA LEU A 137 -2.65 -1.03 -15.58
C LEU A 137 -2.85 -0.71 -14.10
N CYS A 138 -3.67 -1.48 -13.36
CA CYS A 138 -3.83 -1.29 -11.93
C CYS A 138 -2.48 -1.43 -11.20
N ARG A 139 -1.66 -2.40 -11.59
CA ARG A 139 -0.31 -2.58 -11.03
C ARG A 139 0.63 -1.42 -11.32
N LEU A 140 0.49 -0.75 -12.48
CA LEU A 140 1.29 0.44 -12.81
C LEU A 140 0.86 1.67 -11.99
N LEU A 141 -0.43 1.78 -11.66
CA LEU A 141 -0.95 2.89 -10.87
C LEU A 141 -0.56 2.80 -9.39
N VAL A 142 -0.43 1.58 -8.85
CA VAL A 142 0.07 1.38 -7.48
C VAL A 142 1.55 1.76 -7.39
N GLY A 143 1.87 2.68 -6.50
CA GLY A 143 3.23 3.20 -6.34
C GLY A 143 3.64 4.24 -7.37
N SER A 144 2.73 4.66 -8.26
CA SER A 144 3.02 5.68 -9.29
C SER A 144 3.10 7.11 -8.75
N LEU A 145 2.76 7.35 -7.50
CA LEU A 145 2.66 8.69 -6.89
C LEU A 145 1.76 9.65 -7.68
N GLY A 146 0.77 9.10 -8.42
CA GLY A 146 -0.10 9.89 -9.29
C GLY A 146 0.57 10.47 -10.54
N THR A 147 1.78 10.05 -10.88
CA THR A 147 2.51 10.57 -12.04
C THR A 147 2.08 9.95 -13.37
N LEU A 148 1.29 8.88 -13.34
CA LEU A 148 0.75 8.18 -14.51
C LEU A 148 -0.75 8.38 -14.70
N GLY A 149 -1.44 8.91 -13.69
CA GLY A 149 -2.87 9.15 -13.69
C GLY A 149 -3.35 9.52 -12.30
N LEU A 150 -4.36 10.35 -12.19
CA LEU A 150 -4.90 10.82 -10.93
C LEU A 150 -6.11 9.98 -10.55
N LEU A 151 -5.98 9.17 -9.49
CA LEU A 151 -7.03 8.25 -9.04
C LEU A 151 -8.27 9.02 -8.59
N GLY A 152 -9.43 8.67 -9.17
CA GLY A 152 -10.73 9.21 -8.77
C GLY A 152 -11.53 8.20 -7.96
N GLU A 153 -11.71 6.97 -8.47
CA GLU A 153 -12.37 5.86 -7.77
C GLU A 153 -11.56 4.58 -7.91
N VAL A 154 -11.69 3.70 -6.93
CA VAL A 154 -11.05 2.38 -6.92
C VAL A 154 -12.03 1.30 -6.50
N VAL A 155 -11.86 0.09 -7.05
CA VAL A 155 -12.48 -1.13 -6.53
C VAL A 155 -11.40 -1.93 -5.84
N LEU A 156 -11.68 -2.28 -4.59
CA LEU A 156 -10.76 -3.01 -3.72
C LEU A 156 -11.33 -4.38 -3.37
N ARG A 157 -10.44 -5.35 -3.23
CA ARG A 157 -10.78 -6.68 -2.72
C ARG A 157 -10.91 -6.64 -1.20
N CYS A 158 -12.09 -7.02 -0.71
CA CYS A 158 -12.34 -7.23 0.71
C CYS A 158 -11.90 -8.63 1.15
N ARG A 159 -11.78 -8.81 2.44
CA ARG A 159 -11.49 -10.07 3.12
C ARG A 159 -12.31 -10.15 4.42
N PRO A 160 -12.62 -11.33 4.93
CA PRO A 160 -13.18 -11.48 6.26
C PRO A 160 -12.25 -10.84 7.30
N ARG A 161 -12.82 -10.09 8.23
CA ARG A 161 -12.08 -9.57 9.39
C ARG A 161 -11.72 -10.74 10.31
N PRO A 162 -10.49 -10.88 10.76
CA PRO A 162 -10.11 -11.95 11.67
C PRO A 162 -10.87 -11.80 13.00
N ALA A 163 -11.33 -12.93 13.55
CA ALA A 163 -12.05 -12.95 14.83
C ALA A 163 -11.12 -12.59 16.00
N VAL A 164 -9.82 -12.95 15.88
CA VAL A 164 -8.77 -12.63 16.85
C VAL A 164 -7.58 -12.05 16.12
N SER A 165 -6.95 -11.07 16.76
CA SER A 165 -5.69 -10.44 16.33
C SER A 165 -4.81 -10.29 17.56
N ARG A 166 -3.66 -10.98 17.62
CA ARG A 166 -2.74 -11.00 18.76
C ARG A 166 -1.33 -10.69 18.32
N TRP A 167 -0.77 -9.63 18.90
CA TRP A 167 0.67 -9.39 18.85
C TRP A 167 1.36 -10.09 20.00
N MET A 168 2.47 -10.75 19.69
CA MET A 168 3.27 -11.48 20.67
C MET A 168 4.76 -11.19 20.45
N THR A 169 5.56 -11.25 21.50
CA THR A 169 7.00 -11.00 21.45
C THR A 169 7.79 -12.03 22.24
N GLY A 170 9.03 -12.30 21.79
CA GLY A 170 9.94 -13.21 22.43
C GLY A 170 11.31 -13.26 21.74
N GLU A 171 12.23 -14.00 22.37
CA GLU A 171 13.57 -14.24 21.84
C GLU A 171 13.57 -15.58 21.08
N ALA A 172 13.28 -15.56 19.80
CA ALA A 172 13.39 -16.72 18.93
C ALA A 172 13.93 -16.32 17.57
N GLU A 173 14.57 -17.25 16.91
CA GLU A 173 15.10 -17.05 15.56
C GLU A 173 13.94 -16.85 14.57
N PRO A 174 13.79 -15.66 13.96
CA PRO A 174 12.60 -15.30 13.21
C PRO A 174 12.42 -16.09 11.92
N PHE A 175 13.48 -16.58 11.32
CA PHE A 175 13.40 -17.37 10.08
C PHE A 175 12.93 -18.80 10.37
N ASP A 176 13.26 -19.37 11.54
CA ASP A 176 12.70 -20.67 11.97
C ASP A 176 11.20 -20.55 12.25
N LEU A 177 10.79 -19.46 12.89
CA LEU A 177 9.37 -19.16 13.09
C LEU A 177 8.61 -19.02 11.77
N PHE A 178 9.20 -18.36 10.78
CA PHE A 178 8.59 -18.22 9.45
C PHE A 178 8.28 -19.57 8.80
N HIS A 179 9.10 -20.59 9.05
CA HIS A 179 8.87 -21.96 8.53
C HIS A 179 7.93 -22.81 9.39
N ARG A 180 7.80 -22.49 10.67
CA ARG A 180 7.01 -23.27 11.63
C ARG A 180 5.56 -22.79 11.77
N LEU A 181 5.35 -21.48 11.62
CA LEU A 181 4.02 -20.87 11.79
C LEU A 181 3.18 -21.04 10.52
N THR A 182 1.89 -21.22 10.73
CA THR A 182 0.91 -21.31 9.65
C THR A 182 0.30 -19.94 9.39
N GLN A 183 0.64 -19.33 8.25
CA GLN A 183 0.09 -18.05 7.80
C GLN A 183 0.13 -16.90 8.84
N PRO A 184 1.28 -16.61 9.46
CA PRO A 184 1.41 -15.43 10.32
C PRO A 184 1.12 -14.17 9.49
N SER A 185 0.44 -13.19 10.09
CA SER A 185 0.13 -11.93 9.42
C SER A 185 1.35 -11.02 9.32
N SER A 186 2.23 -11.10 10.32
CA SER A 186 3.51 -10.38 10.36
C SER A 186 4.52 -11.13 11.21
N ILE A 187 5.79 -11.06 10.85
CA ILE A 187 6.94 -11.41 11.69
C ILE A 187 7.92 -10.25 11.57
N LEU A 188 8.21 -9.59 12.68
CA LEU A 188 9.15 -8.47 12.76
C LEU A 188 10.34 -8.86 13.62
N TRP A 189 11.51 -8.31 13.28
CA TRP A 189 12.75 -8.60 13.97
C TRP A 189 13.68 -7.38 14.00
N ASP A 190 14.29 -7.09 15.14
CA ASP A 190 15.21 -5.95 15.32
C ASP A 190 16.69 -6.35 15.47
N GLY A 191 17.00 -7.63 15.29
CA GLY A 191 18.33 -8.19 15.51
C GLY A 191 18.43 -9.02 16.79
N SER A 192 17.52 -8.84 17.75
CA SER A 192 17.49 -9.55 19.03
C SER A 192 16.11 -10.09 19.37
N THR A 193 15.09 -9.28 19.22
CA THR A 193 13.71 -9.56 19.61
C THR A 193 12.85 -9.81 18.37
N THR A 194 11.95 -10.76 18.47
CA THR A 194 10.98 -11.09 17.42
C THR A 194 9.56 -10.76 17.89
N TRP A 195 8.80 -10.09 17.01
CA TRP A 195 7.37 -9.84 17.19
C TRP A 195 6.60 -10.59 16.12
N VAL A 196 5.49 -11.21 16.51
CA VAL A 196 4.61 -11.96 15.59
C VAL A 196 3.19 -11.47 15.74
N LEU A 197 2.53 -11.20 14.63
CA LEU A 197 1.10 -10.99 14.55
C LEU A 197 0.42 -12.27 14.06
N LEU A 198 -0.40 -12.86 14.92
CA LEU A 198 -1.30 -13.96 14.59
C LEU A 198 -2.73 -13.45 14.48
N GLU A 199 -3.40 -13.81 13.39
CA GLU A 199 -4.78 -13.41 13.14
C GLU A 199 -5.59 -14.58 12.59
N GLY A 200 -6.85 -14.72 13.00
CA GLY A 200 -7.73 -15.76 12.48
C GLY A 200 -8.74 -16.29 13.47
N HIS A 201 -9.00 -17.60 13.39
CA HIS A 201 -9.86 -18.28 14.35
C HIS A 201 -9.17 -18.43 15.71
N PRO A 202 -9.88 -18.26 16.85
CA PRO A 202 -9.27 -18.32 18.18
C PRO A 202 -8.42 -19.57 18.41
N ALA A 203 -8.94 -20.74 18.11
CA ALA A 203 -8.22 -22.00 18.33
C ALA A 203 -6.90 -22.08 17.56
N ASP A 204 -6.87 -21.63 16.29
CA ASP A 204 -5.66 -21.65 15.46
C ASP A 204 -4.61 -20.68 16.00
N VAL A 205 -5.06 -19.50 16.46
CA VAL A 205 -4.19 -18.49 17.07
C VAL A 205 -3.61 -19.00 18.38
N ASP A 206 -4.42 -19.61 19.24
CA ASP A 206 -4.00 -20.16 20.52
C ASP A 206 -3.01 -21.34 20.37
N ASP A 207 -3.22 -22.20 19.37
CA ASP A 207 -2.31 -23.31 19.08
C ASP A 207 -0.93 -22.80 18.64
N GLN A 208 -0.89 -21.83 17.75
CA GLN A 208 0.37 -21.24 17.30
C GLN A 208 1.06 -20.43 18.41
N ALA A 209 0.30 -19.71 19.22
CA ALA A 209 0.81 -18.98 20.37
C ALA A 209 1.52 -19.92 21.37
N ARG A 210 0.91 -21.09 21.66
CA ARG A 210 1.53 -22.12 22.52
C ARG A 210 2.83 -22.69 21.95
N LEU A 211 2.91 -22.85 20.61
CA LEU A 211 4.13 -23.32 19.94
C LEU A 211 5.32 -22.37 20.09
N MET A 212 5.06 -21.07 20.21
CA MET A 212 6.10 -20.05 20.34
C MET A 212 6.54 -19.84 21.78
N GLY A 213 5.63 -19.92 22.74
CA GLY A 213 5.89 -19.56 24.14
C GLY A 213 6.18 -18.07 24.33
N PHE A 214 5.67 -17.21 23.43
CA PHE A 214 5.84 -15.76 23.46
C PHE A 214 4.85 -15.10 24.43
N SER A 215 5.17 -13.88 24.85
CA SER A 215 4.29 -13.05 25.66
C SER A 215 3.44 -12.15 24.79
N ASP A 216 2.18 -11.91 25.20
CA ASP A 216 1.30 -10.95 24.53
C ASP A 216 1.80 -9.51 24.71
N VAL A 217 1.63 -8.70 23.64
CA VAL A 217 1.92 -7.26 23.64
C VAL A 217 0.79 -6.52 22.93
N GLU A 218 0.63 -5.22 23.21
CA GLU A 218 -0.46 -4.42 22.65
C GLU A 218 -0.34 -4.22 21.14
N GLY A 219 0.88 -4.26 20.58
CA GLY A 219 1.08 -3.96 19.15
C GLY A 219 2.50 -4.26 18.68
N PRO A 220 2.82 -3.84 17.45
CA PRO A 220 4.17 -3.96 16.91
C PRO A 220 5.17 -3.08 17.68
N PRO A 221 6.48 -3.35 17.55
CA PRO A 221 7.48 -2.42 18.05
C PRO A 221 7.36 -1.08 17.30
N PRO A 222 7.86 0.03 17.90
CA PRO A 222 8.04 1.28 17.20
C PRO A 222 8.90 1.07 15.95
N LEU A 223 8.35 1.40 14.78
CA LEU A 223 9.10 1.28 13.53
C LEU A 223 10.02 2.49 13.35
N PRO A 224 11.31 2.30 13.05
CA PRO A 224 12.20 3.39 12.67
C PRO A 224 11.65 4.14 11.44
N THR A 225 11.71 5.48 11.46
CA THR A 225 11.11 6.35 10.45
C THR A 225 12.12 7.01 9.51
N GLY A 226 13.43 6.75 9.70
CA GLY A 226 14.48 7.36 8.90
C GLY A 226 14.53 6.87 7.46
N GLY A 227 14.16 5.60 7.23
CA GLY A 227 14.14 5.01 5.90
C GLY A 227 13.37 3.71 5.82
N ARG A 228 13.01 3.32 4.60
CA ARG A 228 12.38 2.04 4.28
C ARG A 228 13.06 1.43 3.07
N VAL A 229 13.66 0.26 3.25
CA VAL A 229 14.45 -0.43 2.22
C VAL A 229 13.81 -1.76 1.88
N SER A 230 13.79 -2.12 0.59
CA SER A 230 13.45 -3.48 0.17
C SER A 230 14.74 -4.24 -0.15
N MET A 231 14.89 -5.45 0.38
CA MET A 231 16.01 -6.31 0.12
C MET A 231 15.60 -7.78 0.03
N ARG A 232 16.49 -8.62 -0.46
CA ARG A 232 16.21 -10.05 -0.53
C ARG A 232 16.10 -10.64 0.89
N PRO A 233 15.15 -11.53 1.16
CA PRO A 233 15.00 -12.14 2.49
C PRO A 233 16.28 -12.79 3.03
N SER A 234 17.12 -13.34 2.17
CA SER A 234 18.43 -13.93 2.54
C SER A 234 19.44 -12.91 3.11
N GLN A 235 19.28 -11.63 2.77
CA GLN A 235 20.17 -10.56 3.23
C GLN A 235 19.76 -10.00 4.60
N LEU A 236 18.56 -10.32 5.09
CA LEU A 236 18.08 -9.84 6.39
C LEU A 236 18.95 -10.32 7.56
N ARG A 237 19.60 -11.48 7.41
CA ARG A 237 20.50 -12.06 8.44
C ARG A 237 21.80 -11.27 8.65
N THR A 238 22.16 -10.41 7.71
CA THR A 238 23.41 -9.62 7.75
C THR A 238 23.18 -8.15 8.12
N LEU A 239 21.97 -7.83 8.59
CA LEU A 239 21.64 -6.46 9.01
C LEU A 239 22.38 -6.08 10.29
N GLU A 240 22.87 -4.85 10.31
CA GLU A 240 23.54 -4.23 11.45
C GLU A 240 22.90 -2.88 11.78
N GLY A 241 23.07 -2.42 13.02
CA GLY A 241 22.56 -1.14 13.48
C GLY A 241 21.10 -1.21 13.96
N THR A 242 20.43 -0.06 13.99
CA THR A 242 19.04 0.05 14.47
C THR A 242 18.07 -0.12 13.31
N PHE A 243 17.35 -1.22 13.32
CA PHE A 243 16.37 -1.55 12.28
C PHE A 243 15.18 -2.35 12.86
N VAL A 244 14.10 -2.45 12.08
CA VAL A 244 13.06 -3.47 12.23
C VAL A 244 12.81 -4.08 10.84
N ALA A 245 13.04 -5.38 10.71
CA ALA A 245 12.87 -6.13 9.47
C ALA A 245 11.55 -6.90 9.43
N GLU A 246 10.85 -6.84 8.29
CA GLU A 246 9.67 -7.66 8.00
C GLU A 246 10.12 -8.99 7.37
N ILE A 247 10.15 -10.05 8.19
CA ILE A 247 10.60 -11.39 7.80
C ILE A 247 9.60 -12.00 6.79
N GLY A 248 10.12 -12.67 5.78
CA GLY A 248 9.32 -13.22 4.67
C GLY A 248 8.85 -12.19 3.63
N VAL A 249 8.92 -10.89 3.96
CA VAL A 249 8.56 -9.78 3.08
C VAL A 249 9.79 -9.12 2.45
N GLY A 250 10.88 -8.98 3.22
CA GLY A 250 12.10 -8.32 2.77
C GLY A 250 12.04 -6.80 2.82
N VAL A 251 11.22 -6.23 3.70
CA VAL A 251 11.20 -4.79 3.99
C VAL A 251 11.93 -4.55 5.30
N VAL A 252 12.73 -3.50 5.35
CA VAL A 252 13.48 -3.07 6.53
C VAL A 252 13.21 -1.60 6.79
N HIS A 253 12.82 -1.30 8.02
CA HIS A 253 12.68 0.05 8.55
C HIS A 253 13.98 0.42 9.26
N THR A 254 14.57 1.57 8.94
CA THR A 254 15.87 2.01 9.44
C THR A 254 15.81 3.40 10.06
N SER A 255 16.70 3.67 11.03
CA SER A 255 16.80 4.98 11.67
C SER A 255 17.45 6.04 10.77
N GLY A 256 18.29 5.61 9.83
CA GLY A 256 18.91 6.48 8.83
C GLY A 256 18.15 6.46 7.50
N PRO A 257 18.47 7.40 6.60
CA PRO A 257 17.85 7.45 5.27
C PRO A 257 18.14 6.17 4.48
N ALA A 258 17.12 5.68 3.79
CA ALA A 258 17.28 4.54 2.90
C ALA A 258 18.29 4.88 1.78
N PRO A 259 19.31 4.03 1.52
CA PRO A 259 20.15 4.23 0.36
C PRO A 259 19.28 4.17 -0.91
N ALA A 260 19.53 5.09 -1.84
CA ALA A 260 18.84 5.06 -3.13
C ALA A 260 19.17 3.73 -3.82
N ALA A 261 18.15 2.95 -4.13
CA ALA A 261 18.35 1.72 -4.89
C ALA A 261 18.96 2.06 -6.26
N PRO A 262 20.03 1.40 -6.68
CA PRO A 262 20.63 1.66 -7.98
C PRO A 262 19.64 1.26 -9.09
N VAL A 263 19.22 2.25 -9.87
CA VAL A 263 18.37 2.02 -11.05
C VAL A 263 19.25 1.68 -12.22
N THR A 264 19.08 0.49 -12.79
CA THR A 264 19.83 0.13 -14.00
C THR A 264 19.41 1.02 -15.18
N PRO A 265 20.31 1.31 -16.15
CA PRO A 265 19.96 2.13 -17.32
C PRO A 265 18.71 1.66 -18.07
N GLY A 266 18.52 0.33 -18.19
CA GLY A 266 17.34 -0.25 -18.84
C GLY A 266 16.05 0.03 -18.08
N VAL A 267 16.05 -0.06 -16.75
CA VAL A 267 14.88 0.28 -15.90
C VAL A 267 14.60 1.79 -15.96
N ALA A 268 15.63 2.63 -15.91
CA ALA A 268 15.46 4.08 -16.03
C ALA A 268 14.83 4.47 -17.38
N GLU A 269 15.28 3.87 -18.48
CA GLU A 269 14.72 4.11 -19.81
C GLU A 269 13.27 3.61 -19.92
N LEU A 270 12.97 2.43 -19.37
CA LEU A 270 11.59 1.93 -19.33
C LEU A 270 10.67 2.87 -18.56
N ASN A 271 11.07 3.31 -17.38
CA ASN A 271 10.29 4.25 -16.56
C ASN A 271 10.06 5.57 -17.31
N ARG A 272 11.08 6.10 -17.98
CA ARG A 272 10.97 7.30 -18.81
C ARG A 272 9.95 7.12 -19.94
N ARG A 273 9.98 6.00 -20.66
CA ARG A 273 9.05 5.69 -21.75
C ARG A 273 7.62 5.54 -21.23
N ILE A 274 7.41 4.84 -20.11
CA ILE A 274 6.09 4.71 -19.48
C ILE A 274 5.58 6.11 -19.12
N LYS A 275 6.37 6.91 -18.40
CA LYS A 275 5.99 8.28 -18.04
C LYS A 275 5.61 9.09 -19.27
N GLN A 276 6.41 9.07 -20.32
CA GLN A 276 6.12 9.81 -21.55
C GLN A 276 4.86 9.32 -22.29
N SER A 277 4.53 8.03 -22.20
CA SER A 277 3.31 7.49 -22.78
C SER A 277 2.05 7.88 -22.00
N PHE A 278 2.13 7.98 -20.68
CA PHE A 278 0.98 8.31 -19.81
C PHE A 278 0.82 9.81 -19.57
N ASP A 279 1.92 10.55 -19.56
CA ASP A 279 1.94 11.99 -19.31
C ASP A 279 3.02 12.67 -20.16
N PRO A 280 2.78 12.82 -21.46
CA PRO A 280 3.76 13.39 -22.39
C PRO A 280 4.13 14.85 -22.07
N THR A 281 3.25 15.58 -21.39
CA THR A 281 3.45 16.98 -21.00
C THR A 281 4.09 17.15 -19.64
N GLY A 282 4.23 16.06 -18.84
CA GLY A 282 4.80 16.10 -17.51
C GLY A 282 3.95 16.82 -16.48
N ARG A 283 2.64 17.01 -16.72
CA ARG A 283 1.75 17.82 -15.89
C ARG A 283 1.25 17.13 -14.60
N LEU A 284 1.25 15.79 -14.56
CA LEU A 284 0.69 15.03 -13.45
C LEU A 284 1.71 14.87 -12.30
N ASN A 285 1.41 15.42 -11.14
CA ASN A 285 2.26 15.44 -9.94
C ASN A 285 3.74 15.77 -10.27
N PRO A 286 4.01 16.92 -10.94
CA PRO A 286 5.36 17.29 -11.35
C PRO A 286 6.28 17.41 -10.14
N GLY A 287 7.57 17.10 -10.32
CA GLY A 287 8.56 17.05 -9.24
C GLY A 287 8.65 15.68 -8.53
N ARG A 288 7.57 14.87 -8.54
CA ARG A 288 7.58 13.54 -7.91
C ARG A 288 8.43 12.55 -8.69
N ARG A 289 9.24 11.80 -7.96
CA ARG A 289 10.07 10.71 -8.50
C ARG A 289 9.53 9.39 -7.97
N VAL A 290 9.10 8.53 -8.88
CA VAL A 290 8.76 7.14 -8.54
C VAL A 290 10.07 6.44 -8.19
N ALA A 291 10.20 5.96 -6.95
CA ALA A 291 11.31 5.12 -6.58
C ALA A 291 11.28 3.86 -7.44
N ALA A 292 12.43 3.42 -7.94
CA ALA A 292 12.52 2.10 -8.55
C ALA A 292 12.14 1.06 -7.47
N ALA A 293 11.08 0.28 -7.74
CA ALA A 293 10.59 -0.75 -6.84
C ALA A 293 11.56 -1.92 -6.74
#